data_b36b5edcdaf31266f4b90a7cab4b4ae5
#
_entry.id   b36b5edcdaf31266f4b90a7cab4b4ae5
#
_cell.length_a   1.000
_cell.length_b   1.000
_cell.length_c   1.000
_cell.angle_alpha   90.00
_cell.angle_beta   90.00
_cell.angle_gamma   90.00
#
_symmetry.space_group_name_H-M   'P 1'
#
loop_
_entity.id
_entity.type
_entity.pdbx_description
1 polymer ?
#
loop_
_entity_poly.entity_id
_entity_poly.type
_entity_poly.pdbx_seq_one_letter_code
_entity_poly.pdbx_strand_id
1 'polypeptide(L)'
;MRRILFGFVIAFIAIPVLAQDFRIDPNHSSANFAVKHLLVSTVRGRFAGGVTGIIHLDPQDVTKSSVTADIKTDTVDTDNATRDKDLHSERFFDVQKYPDIKFQSTSIEHRGDDYVAIGNLTIKDVTKQVELPFTLAQAEVKGKKKLGVVANLEINRMDYHIDYDPTGTTVSKDVKIELDLEATEQ
;
A
#
# COMPACT_ATOMS: atom_id res chain seq x y z
N MET A 1 56.99 27.96 -33.73
CA MET A 1 56.08 28.31 -32.58
C MET A 1 55.04 27.20 -32.44
N ARG A 2 55.16 26.36 -31.42
CA ARG A 2 54.29 25.20 -31.19
C ARG A 2 53.24 25.61 -30.15
N ARG A 3 51.96 25.75 -30.60
CA ARG A 3 50.85 26.08 -29.69
C ARG A 3 50.40 24.81 -28.98
N ILE A 4 50.56 24.73 -27.64
CA ILE A 4 50.05 23.67 -26.79
C ILE A 4 48.60 24.07 -26.43
N LEU A 5 47.62 23.30 -26.94
CA LEU A 5 46.23 23.40 -26.47
C LEU A 5 46.12 22.63 -25.16
N PHE A 6 45.83 23.34 -24.07
CA PHE A 6 45.43 22.73 -22.81
C PHE A 6 43.91 22.40 -22.89
N GLY A 7 43.57 21.15 -23.05
CA GLY A 7 42.20 20.66 -22.95
C GLY A 7 41.79 20.65 -21.48
N PHE A 8 40.79 21.49 -21.10
CA PHE A 8 40.20 21.49 -19.78
C PHE A 8 39.18 20.33 -19.71
N VAL A 9 39.52 19.24 -19.01
CA VAL A 9 38.58 18.15 -18.71
C VAL A 9 37.72 18.54 -17.52
N ILE A 10 36.47 18.88 -17.76
CA ILE A 10 35.48 19.10 -16.70
C ILE A 10 35.01 17.71 -16.25
N ALA A 11 35.45 17.27 -15.09
CA ALA A 11 34.94 16.09 -14.44
C ALA A 11 33.55 16.43 -13.84
N PHE A 12 32.48 15.85 -14.38
CA PHE A 12 31.16 15.90 -13.78
C PHE A 12 31.18 14.98 -12.53
N ILE A 13 31.16 15.57 -11.35
CA ILE A 13 30.93 14.84 -10.10
C ILE A 13 29.44 14.59 -10.00
N ALA A 14 28.99 13.36 -10.24
CA ALA A 14 27.63 12.93 -9.95
C ALA A 14 27.47 12.93 -8.40
N ILE A 15 26.72 13.87 -7.87
CA ILE A 15 26.32 13.86 -6.47
C ILE A 15 25.23 12.79 -6.32
N PRO A 16 25.40 11.76 -5.46
CA PRO A 16 24.35 10.78 -5.22
C PRO A 16 23.16 11.52 -4.59
N VAL A 17 22.02 11.50 -5.26
CA VAL A 17 20.76 11.93 -4.67
C VAL A 17 20.33 10.81 -3.72
N LEU A 18 20.22 11.12 -2.45
CA LEU A 18 19.76 10.18 -1.43
C LEU A 18 18.26 9.95 -1.60
N ALA A 19 17.83 8.72 -1.32
CA ALA A 19 16.41 8.42 -1.18
C ALA A 19 15.77 9.33 -0.12
N GLN A 20 14.53 9.72 -0.35
CA GLN A 20 13.77 10.61 0.52
C GLN A 20 12.72 9.80 1.26
N ASP A 21 12.64 10.01 2.57
CA ASP A 21 11.69 9.30 3.43
C ASP A 21 10.40 10.09 3.56
N PHE A 22 9.29 9.44 3.24
CA PHE A 22 7.94 9.98 3.39
C PHE A 22 7.17 9.13 4.39
N ARG A 23 6.63 9.77 5.42
CA ARG A 23 5.73 9.13 6.37
C ARG A 23 4.30 9.19 5.86
N ILE A 24 3.62 8.05 5.80
CA ILE A 24 2.19 7.97 5.47
C ILE A 24 1.40 8.64 6.60
N ASP A 25 0.50 9.54 6.24
CA ASP A 25 -0.39 10.26 7.16
C ASP A 25 -1.72 9.48 7.30
N PRO A 26 -1.98 8.83 8.43
CA PRO A 26 -3.18 8.02 8.61
C PRO A 26 -4.48 8.85 8.58
N ASN A 27 -4.42 10.15 8.84
CA ASN A 27 -5.60 11.02 8.82
C ASN A 27 -6.03 11.41 7.40
N HIS A 28 -5.11 11.32 6.42
CA HIS A 28 -5.36 11.62 5.02
C HIS A 28 -5.15 10.39 4.12
N SER A 29 -5.14 9.20 4.73
CA SER A 29 -4.99 7.94 4.00
C SER A 29 -6.12 7.00 4.34
N SER A 30 -6.57 6.24 3.35
CA SER A 30 -7.64 5.27 3.53
C SER A 30 -7.26 3.90 2.97
N ALA A 31 -7.74 2.86 3.64
CA ALA A 31 -7.76 1.49 3.16
C ALA A 31 -9.20 1.00 3.17
N ASN A 32 -9.77 0.85 1.99
CA ASN A 32 -11.15 0.44 1.79
C ASN A 32 -11.22 -0.95 1.18
N PHE A 33 -12.32 -1.67 1.43
CA PHE A 33 -12.56 -2.96 0.82
C PHE A 33 -14.02 -3.13 0.40
N ALA A 34 -14.25 -4.03 -0.56
CA ALA A 34 -15.58 -4.38 -1.01
C ALA A 34 -15.68 -5.88 -1.27
N VAL A 35 -16.78 -6.49 -0.81
CA VAL A 35 -17.11 -7.90 -1.02
C VAL A 35 -18.53 -8.05 -1.55
N LYS A 36 -18.81 -9.08 -2.35
CA LYS A 36 -20.19 -9.45 -2.71
C LYS A 36 -20.86 -10.18 -1.56
N HIS A 37 -22.10 -9.84 -1.29
CA HIS A 37 -22.96 -10.51 -0.31
C HIS A 37 -24.17 -11.12 -1.02
N LEU A 38 -24.41 -12.41 -0.79
CA LEU A 38 -25.46 -13.21 -1.41
C LEU A 38 -25.50 -13.08 -2.94
N LEU A 39 -24.35 -12.83 -3.57
CA LEU A 39 -24.15 -12.62 -5.02
C LEU A 39 -24.91 -11.42 -5.61
N VAL A 40 -25.68 -10.69 -4.83
CA VAL A 40 -26.60 -9.63 -5.33
C VAL A 40 -26.23 -8.23 -4.85
N SER A 41 -25.63 -8.08 -3.67
CA SER A 41 -25.26 -6.78 -3.12
C SER A 41 -23.75 -6.67 -2.91
N THR A 42 -23.29 -5.46 -2.61
CA THR A 42 -21.88 -5.21 -2.28
C THR A 42 -21.83 -4.58 -0.88
N VAL A 43 -21.17 -5.26 0.04
CA VAL A 43 -20.79 -4.69 1.33
C VAL A 43 -19.45 -3.98 1.14
N ARG A 44 -19.38 -2.75 1.63
CA ARG A 44 -18.14 -1.96 1.70
C ARG A 44 -17.75 -1.77 3.14
N GLY A 45 -16.47 -1.68 3.37
CA GLY A 45 -15.89 -1.35 4.65
C GLY A 45 -14.56 -0.64 4.49
N ARG A 46 -14.03 -0.17 5.60
CA ARG A 46 -12.75 0.52 5.69
C ARG A 46 -12.04 0.11 6.99
N PHE A 47 -10.78 0.46 7.08
CA PHE A 47 -10.04 0.45 8.33
C PHE A 47 -9.95 1.90 8.81
N ALA A 48 -10.75 2.27 9.81
CA ALA A 48 -10.93 3.66 10.24
C ALA A 48 -9.67 4.28 10.87
N GLY A 49 -8.70 3.46 11.29
CA GLY A 49 -7.39 3.91 11.76
C GLY A 49 -6.45 4.36 10.64
N GLY A 50 -6.88 4.24 9.37
CA GLY A 50 -6.08 4.58 8.20
C GLY A 50 -4.89 3.64 8.00
N VAL A 51 -3.93 4.10 7.21
CA VAL A 51 -2.69 3.38 6.89
C VAL A 51 -1.51 4.13 7.49
N THR A 52 -0.62 3.42 8.14
CA THR A 52 0.67 3.96 8.63
C THR A 52 1.83 3.31 7.88
N GLY A 53 2.99 3.96 7.86
CA GLY A 53 4.17 3.39 7.20
C GLY A 53 5.13 4.41 6.68
N ILE A 54 6.10 3.92 5.89
CA ILE A 54 7.15 4.76 5.29
C ILE A 54 7.32 4.37 3.82
N ILE A 55 7.44 5.39 2.98
CA ILE A 55 7.85 5.28 1.59
C ILE A 55 9.25 5.86 1.46
N HIS A 56 10.23 5.03 1.10
CA HIS A 56 11.58 5.46 0.72
C HIS A 56 11.57 5.72 -0.78
N LEU A 57 11.47 6.98 -1.19
CA LEU A 57 11.39 7.37 -2.59
C LEU A 57 12.76 7.70 -3.16
N ASP A 58 13.18 7.03 -4.24
CA ASP A 58 14.24 7.53 -5.10
C ASP A 58 13.63 8.52 -6.10
N PRO A 59 13.97 9.83 -6.01
CA PRO A 59 13.35 10.85 -6.84
C PRO A 59 13.78 10.81 -8.31
N GLN A 60 14.82 10.05 -8.64
CA GLN A 60 15.32 9.88 -10.01
C GLN A 60 14.79 8.61 -10.66
N ASP A 61 14.47 7.59 -9.86
CA ASP A 61 14.03 6.30 -10.35
C ASP A 61 13.10 5.61 -9.35
N VAL A 62 11.79 5.74 -9.55
CA VAL A 62 10.76 5.16 -8.67
C VAL A 62 10.94 3.64 -8.50
N THR A 63 11.57 2.95 -9.46
CA THR A 63 11.81 1.50 -9.35
C THR A 63 12.83 1.13 -8.27
N LYS A 64 13.63 2.09 -7.79
CA LYS A 64 14.57 1.93 -6.67
C LYS A 64 13.96 2.30 -5.32
N SER A 65 12.69 2.67 -5.31
CA SER A 65 11.95 3.00 -4.10
C SER A 65 11.47 1.74 -3.37
N SER A 66 11.04 1.93 -2.12
CA SER A 66 10.44 0.86 -1.33
C SER A 66 9.36 1.41 -0.41
N VAL A 67 8.44 0.53 0.03
CA VAL A 67 7.36 0.88 0.93
C VAL A 67 7.14 -0.20 1.99
N THR A 68 6.90 0.26 3.23
CA THR A 68 6.31 -0.54 4.30
C THR A 68 5.02 0.13 4.74
N ALA A 69 3.97 -0.67 4.95
CA ALA A 69 2.67 -0.16 5.38
C ALA A 69 2.02 -1.13 6.38
N ASP A 70 1.35 -0.56 7.37
CA ASP A 70 0.64 -1.28 8.42
C ASP A 70 -0.79 -0.72 8.55
N ILE A 71 -1.76 -1.62 8.76
CA ILE A 71 -3.17 -1.31 9.00
C ILE A 71 -3.60 -2.07 10.26
N LYS A 72 -4.24 -1.37 11.21
CA LYS A 72 -4.78 -1.99 12.43
C LYS A 72 -6.09 -2.71 12.14
N THR A 73 -6.15 -4.01 12.39
CA THR A 73 -7.33 -4.84 12.10
C THR A 73 -8.54 -4.53 12.99
N ASP A 74 -8.31 -4.07 14.20
CA ASP A 74 -9.36 -3.68 15.14
C ASP A 74 -10.09 -2.38 14.76
N THR A 75 -9.60 -1.65 13.76
CA THR A 75 -10.22 -0.45 13.23
C THR A 75 -11.19 -0.71 12.07
N VAL A 76 -11.47 -1.97 11.75
CA VAL A 76 -12.44 -2.33 10.71
C VAL A 76 -13.83 -1.78 11.01
N ASP A 77 -14.41 -1.12 10.03
CA ASP A 77 -15.68 -0.42 10.12
C ASP A 77 -16.47 -0.61 8.81
N THR A 78 -17.68 -1.11 8.93
CA THR A 78 -18.60 -1.33 7.80
C THR A 78 -19.93 -0.60 7.99
N ASP A 79 -19.98 0.39 8.88
CA ASP A 79 -21.20 1.09 9.31
C ASP A 79 -22.26 0.15 9.88
N ASN A 80 -21.85 -0.99 10.49
CA ASN A 80 -22.75 -1.97 11.12
C ASN A 80 -22.03 -2.69 12.27
N ALA A 81 -22.32 -2.28 13.50
CA ALA A 81 -21.65 -2.78 14.70
C ALA A 81 -21.75 -4.31 14.91
N THR A 82 -22.83 -4.96 14.45
CA THR A 82 -22.96 -6.41 14.56
C THR A 82 -21.99 -7.11 13.60
N ARG A 83 -21.90 -6.63 12.38
CA ARG A 83 -20.95 -7.15 11.38
C ARG A 83 -19.50 -6.86 11.77
N ASP A 84 -19.23 -5.67 12.30
CA ASP A 84 -17.87 -5.29 12.72
C ASP A 84 -17.41 -6.19 13.87
N LYS A 85 -18.30 -6.53 14.81
CA LYS A 85 -18.03 -7.52 15.86
C LYS A 85 -17.70 -8.91 15.29
N ASP A 86 -18.42 -9.34 14.24
CA ASP A 86 -18.11 -10.59 13.55
C ASP A 86 -16.74 -10.52 12.87
N LEU A 87 -16.41 -9.41 12.20
CA LEU A 87 -15.12 -9.21 11.54
C LEU A 87 -13.95 -9.23 12.52
N HIS A 88 -14.15 -8.82 13.78
CA HIS A 88 -13.13 -8.92 14.83
C HIS A 88 -12.87 -10.36 15.30
N SER A 89 -13.81 -11.28 15.08
CA SER A 89 -13.75 -12.64 15.60
C SER A 89 -12.72 -13.53 14.87
N GLU A 90 -12.42 -14.71 15.47
CA GLU A 90 -11.55 -15.74 14.89
C GLU A 90 -11.96 -16.18 13.48
N ARG A 91 -13.27 -16.12 13.18
CA ARG A 91 -13.84 -16.47 11.86
C ARG A 91 -13.39 -15.53 10.74
N PHE A 92 -12.92 -14.33 11.11
CA PHE A 92 -12.46 -13.30 10.18
C PHE A 92 -11.04 -12.85 10.53
N PHE A 93 -10.87 -11.63 11.05
CA PHE A 93 -9.52 -11.08 11.27
C PHE A 93 -8.84 -11.59 12.54
N ASP A 94 -9.59 -12.07 13.55
CA ASP A 94 -9.04 -12.51 14.84
C ASP A 94 -8.12 -11.44 15.43
N VAL A 95 -8.67 -10.23 15.61
CA VAL A 95 -7.92 -9.01 15.89
C VAL A 95 -7.08 -9.06 17.17
N GLN A 96 -7.48 -9.93 18.14
CA GLN A 96 -6.72 -10.14 19.38
C GLN A 96 -5.40 -10.88 19.12
N LYS A 97 -5.38 -11.78 18.16
CA LYS A 97 -4.21 -12.57 17.80
C LYS A 97 -3.40 -11.93 16.67
N TYR A 98 -4.08 -11.28 15.73
CA TYR A 98 -3.49 -10.69 14.54
C TYR A 98 -3.89 -9.21 14.43
N PRO A 99 -3.26 -8.33 15.21
CA PRO A 99 -3.66 -6.92 15.31
C PRO A 99 -3.33 -6.10 14.06
N ASP A 100 -2.49 -6.62 13.15
CA ASP A 100 -2.00 -5.87 12.01
C ASP A 100 -2.16 -6.63 10.69
N ILE A 101 -2.53 -5.92 9.64
CA ILE A 101 -2.26 -6.27 8.24
C ILE A 101 -0.99 -5.53 7.85
N LYS A 102 -0.04 -6.20 7.17
CA LYS A 102 1.26 -5.63 6.83
C LYS A 102 1.56 -5.81 5.35
N PHE A 103 2.15 -4.80 4.76
CA PHE A 103 2.73 -4.89 3.42
C PHE A 103 4.17 -4.41 3.43
N GLN A 104 5.05 -5.15 2.75
CA GLN A 104 6.43 -4.78 2.52
C GLN A 104 6.81 -5.05 1.07
N SER A 105 7.16 -4.01 0.32
CA SER A 105 7.62 -4.19 -1.05
C SER A 105 8.97 -4.91 -1.09
N THR A 106 9.16 -5.74 -2.11
CA THR A 106 10.43 -6.40 -2.45
C THR A 106 11.04 -5.78 -3.70
N SER A 107 10.21 -5.25 -4.59
CA SER A 107 10.62 -4.49 -5.77
C SER A 107 9.48 -3.58 -6.23
N ILE A 108 9.83 -2.56 -7.02
CA ILE A 108 8.89 -1.73 -7.75
C ILE A 108 9.25 -1.81 -9.22
N GLU A 109 8.26 -2.03 -10.08
CA GLU A 109 8.40 -2.10 -11.52
C GLU A 109 7.61 -0.98 -12.20
N HIS A 110 8.10 -0.51 -13.34
CA HIS A 110 7.37 0.38 -14.23
C HIS A 110 6.65 -0.46 -15.29
N ARG A 111 5.33 -0.35 -15.38
CA ARG A 111 4.52 -1.10 -16.36
C ARG A 111 3.58 -0.17 -17.12
N GLY A 112 3.92 0.14 -18.36
CA GLY A 112 3.18 1.12 -19.16
C GLY A 112 3.30 2.53 -18.56
N ASP A 113 2.18 3.16 -18.24
CA ASP A 113 2.14 4.48 -17.60
C ASP A 113 2.08 4.40 -16.06
N ASP A 114 1.93 3.20 -15.50
CA ASP A 114 1.76 2.94 -14.07
C ASP A 114 2.97 2.22 -13.46
N TYR A 115 2.97 2.11 -12.14
CA TYR A 115 3.93 1.33 -11.37
C TYR A 115 3.25 0.13 -10.73
N VAL A 116 4.03 -0.90 -10.43
CA VAL A 116 3.57 -2.07 -9.67
C VAL A 116 4.54 -2.31 -8.52
N ALA A 117 4.06 -2.26 -7.28
CA ALA A 117 4.81 -2.70 -6.13
C ALA A 117 4.61 -4.22 -5.95
N ILE A 118 5.67 -4.97 -6.14
CA ILE A 118 5.71 -6.40 -5.81
C ILE A 118 6.14 -6.50 -4.35
N GLY A 119 5.37 -7.21 -3.53
CA GLY A 119 5.67 -7.25 -2.10
C GLY A 119 4.93 -8.34 -1.35
N ASN A 120 5.29 -8.48 -0.09
CA ASN A 120 4.72 -9.43 0.83
C ASN A 120 3.54 -8.80 1.57
N LEU A 121 2.34 -9.32 1.33
CA LEU A 121 1.12 -8.96 2.08
C LEU A 121 0.88 -10.03 3.14
N THR A 122 0.84 -9.61 4.40
CA THR A 122 0.54 -10.47 5.54
C THR A 122 -0.84 -10.11 6.11
N ILE A 123 -1.73 -11.08 6.13
CA ILE A 123 -3.04 -11.01 6.79
C ILE A 123 -3.17 -12.24 7.67
N LYS A 124 -3.49 -12.04 8.94
CA LYS A 124 -3.45 -13.08 9.97
C LYS A 124 -2.06 -13.72 10.04
N ASP A 125 -1.99 -15.03 9.90
CA ASP A 125 -0.77 -15.85 9.93
C ASP A 125 -0.20 -16.17 8.55
N VAL A 126 -0.80 -15.63 7.48
CA VAL A 126 -0.38 -15.93 6.11
C VAL A 126 0.28 -14.72 5.46
N THR A 127 1.45 -14.95 4.89
CA THR A 127 2.16 -13.99 4.04
C THR A 127 2.20 -14.52 2.62
N LYS A 128 1.75 -13.70 1.66
CA LYS A 128 1.82 -14.00 0.23
C LYS A 128 2.43 -12.84 -0.54
N GLN A 129 3.17 -13.15 -1.58
CA GLN A 129 3.60 -12.14 -2.54
C GLN A 129 2.40 -11.72 -3.38
N VAL A 130 2.22 -10.41 -3.51
CA VAL A 130 1.18 -9.78 -4.34
C VAL A 130 1.79 -8.74 -5.25
N GLU A 131 1.09 -8.45 -6.33
CA GLU A 131 1.36 -7.32 -7.21
C GLU A 131 0.33 -6.23 -6.91
N LEU A 132 0.79 -5.05 -6.50
CA LEU A 132 -0.04 -3.90 -6.18
C LEU A 132 0.19 -2.79 -7.21
N PRO A 133 -0.64 -2.70 -8.26
CA PRO A 133 -0.60 -1.60 -9.21
C PRO A 133 -0.92 -0.28 -8.50
N PHE A 134 -0.17 0.77 -8.81
CA PHE A 134 -0.38 2.09 -8.21
C PHE A 134 0.01 3.23 -9.14
N THR A 135 -0.61 4.38 -8.92
CA THR A 135 -0.20 5.68 -9.47
C THR A 135 0.44 6.53 -8.38
N LEU A 136 1.38 7.39 -8.78
CA LEU A 136 2.12 8.27 -7.87
C LEU A 136 1.97 9.72 -8.34
N ALA A 137 1.51 10.59 -7.44
CA ALA A 137 1.51 12.03 -7.60
C ALA A 137 2.48 12.67 -6.60
N GLN A 138 3.12 13.77 -7.00
CA GLN A 138 4.00 14.53 -6.13
C GLN A 138 3.59 16.00 -6.14
N ALA A 139 3.65 16.64 -4.97
CA ALA A 139 3.35 18.06 -4.80
C ALA A 139 4.26 18.67 -3.74
N GLU A 140 4.46 19.97 -3.81
CA GLU A 140 5.06 20.73 -2.71
C GLU A 140 4.01 21.67 -2.12
N VAL A 141 3.74 21.55 -0.82
CA VAL A 141 2.75 22.34 -0.10
C VAL A 141 3.40 22.96 1.13
N LYS A 142 3.44 24.29 1.16
CA LYS A 142 4.05 25.05 2.27
C LYS A 142 5.50 24.65 2.57
N GLY A 143 6.29 24.39 1.51
CA GLY A 143 7.71 24.01 1.61
C GLY A 143 7.96 22.58 2.06
N LYS A 144 6.93 21.72 2.08
CA LYS A 144 7.06 20.27 2.34
C LYS A 144 6.64 19.49 1.10
N LYS A 145 7.43 18.50 0.76
CA LYS A 145 7.06 17.55 -0.30
C LYS A 145 6.00 16.58 0.20
N LYS A 146 5.05 16.31 -0.65
CA LYS A 146 3.94 15.39 -0.43
C LYS A 146 3.87 14.36 -1.54
N LEU A 147 3.50 13.14 -1.20
CA LEU A 147 3.16 12.08 -2.14
C LEU A 147 1.68 11.75 -2.01
N GLY A 148 1.02 11.54 -3.15
CA GLY A 148 -0.29 10.90 -3.26
C GLY A 148 -0.10 9.55 -3.97
N VAL A 149 -0.60 8.47 -3.39
CA VAL A 149 -0.54 7.11 -3.96
C VAL A 149 -1.95 6.54 -4.00
N VAL A 150 -2.41 6.15 -5.19
CA VAL A 150 -3.67 5.43 -5.37
C VAL A 150 -3.35 4.03 -5.87
N ALA A 151 -3.84 3.02 -5.17
CA ALA A 151 -3.59 1.62 -5.50
C ALA A 151 -4.84 0.76 -5.38
N ASN A 152 -4.93 -0.26 -6.23
CA ASN A 152 -6.04 -1.20 -6.25
C ASN A 152 -5.51 -2.63 -6.29
N LEU A 153 -6.13 -3.51 -5.51
CA LEU A 153 -5.76 -4.92 -5.44
C LEU A 153 -7.04 -5.76 -5.29
N GLU A 154 -7.04 -6.94 -5.89
CA GLU A 154 -8.04 -7.96 -5.62
C GLU A 154 -7.34 -9.20 -5.04
N ILE A 155 -7.82 -9.69 -3.90
CA ILE A 155 -7.29 -10.88 -3.23
C ILE A 155 -8.40 -11.91 -3.01
N ASN A 156 -8.02 -13.17 -2.90
CA ASN A 156 -8.90 -14.21 -2.39
C ASN A 156 -8.71 -14.31 -0.86
N ARG A 157 -9.76 -13.99 -0.07
CA ARG A 157 -9.68 -14.03 1.39
C ARG A 157 -9.37 -15.41 1.97
N MET A 158 -9.75 -16.46 1.24
CA MET A 158 -9.47 -17.84 1.65
C MET A 158 -7.97 -18.13 1.69
N ASP A 159 -7.21 -17.43 0.87
CA ASP A 159 -5.76 -17.52 0.83
C ASP A 159 -5.07 -17.00 2.10
N TYR A 160 -5.82 -16.33 2.98
CA TYR A 160 -5.35 -15.74 4.23
C TYR A 160 -6.10 -16.29 5.46
N HIS A 161 -6.63 -17.50 5.37
CA HIS A 161 -7.36 -18.18 6.45
C HIS A 161 -8.54 -17.35 7.00
N ILE A 162 -9.22 -16.60 6.11
CA ILE A 162 -10.52 -15.99 6.41
C ILE A 162 -11.59 -16.89 5.79
N ASP A 163 -11.87 -18.02 6.46
CA ASP A 163 -12.54 -19.19 5.91
C ASP A 163 -14.06 -19.20 6.11
N TYR A 164 -14.64 -18.12 6.65
CA TYR A 164 -16.09 -18.01 6.77
C TYR A 164 -16.75 -18.18 5.40
N ASP A 165 -17.76 -19.04 5.32
CA ASP A 165 -18.43 -19.44 4.09
C ASP A 165 -17.43 -19.83 2.96
N PRO A 166 -16.87 -21.04 3.03
CA PRO A 166 -15.90 -21.51 2.03
C PRO A 166 -16.52 -21.70 0.64
N THR A 167 -17.85 -21.71 0.50
CA THR A 167 -18.52 -21.73 -0.80
C THR A 167 -18.46 -20.41 -1.52
N GLY A 168 -18.42 -19.28 -0.78
CA GLY A 168 -18.44 -17.92 -1.32
C GLY A 168 -19.84 -17.45 -1.72
N THR A 169 -20.90 -18.13 -1.30
CA THR A 169 -22.28 -17.79 -1.65
C THR A 169 -22.86 -16.70 -0.76
N THR A 170 -22.52 -16.69 0.53
CA THR A 170 -22.92 -15.63 1.46
C THR A 170 -21.99 -14.43 1.35
N VAL A 171 -20.67 -14.68 1.39
CA VAL A 171 -19.63 -13.66 1.24
C VAL A 171 -18.63 -14.10 0.20
N SER A 172 -18.44 -13.32 -0.87
CA SER A 172 -17.51 -13.68 -1.95
C SER A 172 -16.11 -13.99 -1.44
N LYS A 173 -15.42 -14.90 -2.14
CA LYS A 173 -14.02 -15.20 -1.86
C LYS A 173 -13.12 -14.02 -2.23
N ASP A 174 -13.45 -13.36 -3.33
CA ASP A 174 -12.69 -12.24 -3.84
C ASP A 174 -13.07 -10.95 -3.11
N VAL A 175 -12.07 -10.22 -2.69
CA VAL A 175 -12.15 -8.95 -1.97
C VAL A 175 -11.41 -7.90 -2.78
N LYS A 176 -12.12 -6.85 -3.18
CA LYS A 176 -11.50 -5.67 -3.79
C LYS A 176 -10.99 -4.74 -2.70
N ILE A 177 -9.78 -4.27 -2.87
CA ILE A 177 -9.08 -3.35 -1.97
C ILE A 177 -8.75 -2.09 -2.73
N GLU A 178 -9.05 -0.94 -2.15
CA GLU A 178 -8.75 0.39 -2.68
C GLU A 178 -7.96 1.15 -1.62
N LEU A 179 -6.78 1.64 -1.98
CA LEU A 179 -5.91 2.44 -1.13
C LEU A 179 -5.78 3.84 -1.73
N ASP A 180 -5.93 4.85 -0.88
CA ASP A 180 -5.64 6.25 -1.22
C ASP A 180 -4.76 6.80 -0.08
N LEU A 181 -3.51 7.10 -0.39
CA LEU A 181 -2.49 7.42 0.60
C LEU A 181 -1.91 8.81 0.36
N GLU A 182 -1.83 9.59 1.42
CA GLU A 182 -1.01 10.79 1.46
C GLU A 182 0.21 10.54 2.35
N ALA A 183 1.39 10.93 1.89
CA ALA A 183 2.61 10.87 2.68
C ALA A 183 3.36 12.19 2.64
N THR A 184 4.06 12.53 3.73
CA THR A 184 4.80 13.78 3.88
C THR A 184 6.26 13.49 4.14
N GLU A 185 7.16 14.24 3.47
CA GLU A 185 8.61 14.20 3.67
C GLU A 185 8.97 14.44 5.14
N GLN A 186 9.90 13.62 5.67
CA GLN A 186 10.37 13.68 7.06
C GLN A 186 11.50 14.68 7.27
#